data_870088626f926bd5a50f3d515d480b1a
#
_entry.id   870088626f926bd5a50f3d515d480b1a
#
_cell.length_a   1.000
_cell.length_b   1.000
_cell.length_c   1.000
_cell.angle_alpha   90.00
_cell.angle_beta   90.00
_cell.angle_gamma   90.00
#
_symmetry.space_group_name_H-M   'P 1'
#
loop_
_entity.id
_entity.type
_entity.pdbx_description
1 polymer ?
#
loop_
_entity_poly.entity_id
_entity_poly.type
_entity_poly.pdbx_seq_one_letter_code
_entity_poly.pdbx_strand_id
1 'polypeptide(L)'
;MLIGFKWKSSMKNYLQNTKSTISKKIDWNQIQTIMKEKFGNDIFESWLKKIELIEEFNNYILISVSTRFIRDWITSHYLDQILQIVKEYKNNILRIEFVIE
;
A
#
# COMPACT_ATOMS: atom_id res chain seq x y z
N MET A 1 23.98 14.44 -18.74
CA MET A 1 22.95 14.40 -19.08
C MET A 1 22.39 13.77 -19.07
N LEU A 2 22.70 14.09 -18.82
CA LEU A 2 21.66 13.99 -18.96
C LEU A 2 21.39 13.38 -18.90
N ILE A 3 21.85 13.77 -18.80
CA ILE A 3 20.94 13.51 -19.04
C ILE A 3 20.43 12.94 -19.05
N GLY A 4 21.37 13.40 -19.09
CA GLY A 4 20.18 13.21 -19.29
C GLY A 4 19.93 12.67 -19.27
N PHE A 5 19.67 12.83 -19.14
CA PHE A 5 18.78 12.65 -19.37
C PHE A 5 18.47 11.96 -19.32
N LYS A 6 18.78 12.40 -19.04
CA LYS A 6 17.90 12.07 -19.24
C LYS A 6 17.52 11.61 -19.02
N TRP A 7 17.88 12.14 -19.16
CA TRP A 7 16.95 11.95 -19.11
C TRP A 7 16.64 11.89 -18.97
N LYS A 8 16.64 12.46 -18.50
CA LYS A 8 15.78 12.60 -18.58
C LYS A 8 15.25 12.65 -18.61
N SER A 9 15.72 13.31 -18.39
CA SER A 9 14.72 13.47 -18.64
C SER A 9 14.52 13.28 -18.37
N SER A 10 14.63 13.72 -17.96
CA SER A 10 13.82 13.76 -17.90
C SER A 10 13.78 13.76 -17.45
N MET A 11 13.77 14.26 -17.25
CA MET A 11 13.10 14.47 -17.03
C MET A 11 12.63 14.77 -16.99
N LYS A 12 12.66 15.37 -16.77
CA LYS A 12 11.77 15.76 -16.83
C LYS A 12 11.29 15.71 -16.46
N ASN A 13 11.43 15.96 -16.17
CA ASN A 13 10.49 15.84 -15.86
C ASN A 13 10.74 15.58 -15.15
N TYR A 14 10.95 15.94 -15.02
CA TYR A 14 10.61 15.71 -14.49
C TYR A 14 10.70 16.03 -14.04
N LEU A 15 10.87 16.62 -13.83
CA LEU A 15 10.33 16.97 -13.44
C LEU A 15 9.79 17.20 -13.25
N GLN A 16 9.52 17.30 -13.22
CA GLN A 16 8.68 17.42 -12.91
C GLN A 16 8.44 17.14 -12.52
N ASN A 17 8.54 17.26 -12.46
CA ASN A 17 8.05 16.84 -11.88
C ASN A 17 8.45 16.42 -11.33
N THR A 18 8.66 16.45 -11.29
CA THR A 18 8.95 15.99 -10.66
C THR A 18 8.89 15.94 -9.71
N LYS A 19 8.85 16.03 -9.27
CA LYS A 19 8.53 16.12 -8.05
C LYS A 19 7.41 15.30 -7.50
N SER A 20 6.53 15.17 -8.05
CA SER A 20 5.33 14.45 -7.71
C SER A 20 5.57 13.02 -7.31
N THR A 21 6.59 12.42 -7.80
CA THR A 21 6.91 11.05 -7.47
C THR A 21 7.31 10.89 -6.01
N ILE A 22 7.84 11.93 -5.41
CA ILE A 22 8.30 11.87 -4.03
C ILE A 22 7.16 11.65 -3.07
N SER A 23 6.01 12.24 -3.35
CA SER A 23 4.89 12.20 -2.44
C SER A 23 3.73 11.37 -2.96
N LYS A 24 4.05 10.36 -3.75
CA LYS A 24 3.03 9.48 -4.29
C LYS A 24 2.27 8.79 -3.16
N LYS A 25 0.95 8.94 -3.18
CA LYS A 25 0.11 8.32 -2.19
C LYS A 25 -0.25 6.90 -2.60
N ILE A 26 -0.55 6.08 -1.61
CA ILE A 26 -0.95 4.71 -1.86
C ILE A 26 -2.35 4.69 -2.47
N ASP A 27 -2.48 4.00 -3.57
CA ASP A 27 -3.78 3.72 -4.19
C ASP A 27 -4.30 2.42 -3.61
N TRP A 28 -5.21 2.54 -2.65
CA TRP A 28 -5.71 1.37 -1.93
C TRP A 28 -6.45 0.39 -2.84
N ASN A 29 -7.14 0.91 -3.85
CA ASN A 29 -7.82 0.03 -4.80
C ASN A 29 -6.83 -0.87 -5.52
N GLN A 30 -5.68 -0.34 -5.86
CA GLN A 30 -4.63 -1.13 -6.51
C GLN A 30 -4.05 -2.16 -5.55
N ILE A 31 -3.85 -1.78 -4.30
CA ILE A 31 -3.39 -2.72 -3.28
C ILE A 31 -4.40 -3.86 -3.12
N GLN A 32 -5.69 -3.53 -3.10
CA GLN A 32 -6.72 -4.56 -3.00
C GLN A 32 -6.73 -5.50 -4.19
N THR A 33 -6.52 -4.97 -5.38
CA THR A 33 -6.43 -5.80 -6.57
C THR A 33 -5.26 -6.79 -6.45
N ILE A 34 -4.13 -6.32 -5.99
CA ILE A 34 -2.96 -7.17 -5.79
C ILE A 34 -3.23 -8.23 -4.73
N MET A 35 -3.89 -7.85 -3.64
CA MET A 35 -4.24 -8.81 -2.60
C MET A 35 -5.16 -9.89 -3.14
N LYS A 36 -6.14 -9.51 -3.94
CA LYS A 36 -7.06 -10.49 -4.51
C LYS A 36 -6.33 -11.48 -5.40
N GLU A 37 -5.39 -11.00 -6.19
CA GLU A 37 -4.60 -11.87 -7.05
C GLU A 37 -3.69 -12.78 -6.25
N LYS A 38 -3.11 -12.27 -5.18
CA LYS A 38 -2.10 -13.00 -4.43
C LYS A 38 -2.72 -14.04 -3.50
N PHE A 39 -3.81 -13.69 -2.83
CA PHE A 39 -4.43 -14.56 -1.82
C PHE A 39 -5.60 -15.39 -2.36
N GLY A 40 -6.10 -15.02 -3.53
CA GLY A 40 -7.24 -15.69 -4.11
C GLY A 40 -8.57 -15.08 -3.73
N ASN A 41 -9.58 -15.39 -4.52
CA ASN A 41 -10.87 -14.76 -4.37
C ASN A 41 -11.54 -15.10 -3.03
N ASP A 42 -11.42 -16.35 -2.58
CA ASP A 42 -12.09 -16.77 -1.36
C ASP A 42 -11.58 -16.04 -0.14
N ILE A 43 -10.26 -15.95 0.00
CA ILE A 43 -9.64 -15.23 1.12
C ILE A 43 -9.97 -13.74 1.02
N PHE A 44 -9.88 -13.19 -0.17
CA PHE A 44 -10.14 -11.76 -0.35
C PHE A 44 -11.57 -11.43 0.02
N GLU A 45 -12.55 -12.18 -0.49
CA GLU A 45 -13.95 -11.88 -0.25
C GLU A 45 -14.33 -12.08 1.22
N SER A 46 -13.72 -13.07 1.87
CA SER A 46 -14.08 -13.40 3.26
C SER A 46 -13.44 -12.47 4.27
N TRP A 47 -12.20 -12.01 4.01
CA TRP A 47 -11.41 -11.35 5.05
C TRP A 47 -10.88 -10.00 4.67
N LEU A 48 -10.47 -9.80 3.43
CA LEU A 48 -9.66 -8.64 3.07
C LEU A 48 -10.42 -7.54 2.35
N LYS A 49 -11.56 -7.87 1.77
CA LYS A 49 -12.30 -6.93 0.94
C LYS A 49 -12.76 -5.71 1.72
N LYS A 50 -13.11 -5.89 2.98
CA LYS A 50 -13.72 -4.83 3.78
C LYS A 50 -12.73 -3.99 4.57
N ILE A 51 -11.45 -4.35 4.55
CA ILE A 51 -10.48 -3.49 5.22
C ILE A 51 -10.25 -2.26 4.35
N GLU A 52 -10.08 -1.12 5.02
CA GLU A 52 -9.99 0.15 4.32
C GLU A 52 -8.83 0.96 4.83
N LEU A 53 -8.17 1.66 3.93
CA LEU A 53 -7.10 2.58 4.30
C LEU A 53 -7.73 3.83 4.87
N ILE A 54 -7.40 4.14 6.12
CA ILE A 54 -7.88 5.35 6.79
C ILE A 54 -6.93 6.49 6.52
N GLU A 55 -5.63 6.26 6.73
CA GLU A 55 -4.66 7.32 6.55
C GLU A 55 -3.28 6.74 6.30
N GLU A 56 -2.52 7.42 5.49
CA GLU A 56 -1.13 7.08 5.21
C GLU A 56 -0.23 8.07 5.92
N PHE A 57 0.70 7.56 6.73
CA PHE A 57 1.68 8.38 7.42
C PHE A 57 3.04 8.20 6.75
N ASN A 58 4.05 8.83 7.32
CA ASN A 58 5.36 8.85 6.70
C ASN A 58 5.97 7.46 6.59
N ASN A 59 5.84 6.64 7.64
CA ASN A 59 6.46 5.32 7.66
C ASN A 59 5.50 4.20 8.04
N TYR A 60 4.20 4.47 8.11
CA TYR A 60 3.22 3.43 8.35
C TYR A 60 1.87 3.84 7.79
N ILE A 61 0.95 2.89 7.72
CA ILE A 61 -0.41 3.17 7.30
C ILE A 61 -1.36 2.70 8.39
N LEU A 62 -2.51 3.36 8.46
CA LEU A 62 -3.59 3.01 9.37
C LEU A 62 -4.74 2.45 8.56
N ILE A 63 -5.15 1.23 8.85
CA ILE A 63 -6.28 0.61 8.18
C ILE A 63 -7.35 0.26 9.19
N SER A 64 -8.59 0.25 8.72
CA SER A 64 -9.72 -0.11 9.57
C SER A 64 -10.17 -1.52 9.29
N VAL A 65 -10.60 -2.19 10.36
CA VAL A 65 -11.26 -3.49 10.29
C VAL A 65 -12.51 -3.42 11.14
N SER A 66 -13.49 -4.27 10.83
CA SER A 66 -14.78 -4.18 11.48
C SER A 66 -14.79 -4.79 12.88
N THR A 67 -13.91 -5.74 13.18
CA THR A 67 -13.89 -6.40 14.48
C THR A 67 -12.46 -6.70 14.89
N ARG A 68 -12.30 -6.90 16.21
CA ARG A 68 -11.03 -7.34 16.76
C ARG A 68 -10.66 -8.73 16.27
N PHE A 69 -11.65 -9.56 16.07
CA PHE A 69 -11.43 -10.91 15.56
C PHE A 69 -10.75 -10.87 14.18
N ILE A 70 -11.27 -10.02 13.30
CA ILE A 70 -10.68 -9.89 11.96
C ILE A 70 -9.25 -9.35 12.05
N ARG A 71 -9.03 -8.35 12.91
CA ARG A 71 -7.69 -7.82 13.11
C ARG A 71 -6.72 -8.92 13.53
N ASP A 72 -7.11 -9.70 14.52
CA ASP A 72 -6.23 -10.75 15.06
C ASP A 72 -5.98 -11.83 14.04
N TRP A 73 -7.01 -12.19 13.27
CA TRP A 73 -6.87 -13.21 12.23
C TRP A 73 -5.89 -12.73 11.14
N ILE A 74 -6.05 -11.49 10.68
CA ILE A 74 -5.15 -10.94 9.68
C ILE A 74 -3.73 -10.87 10.22
N THR A 75 -3.58 -10.38 11.44
CA THR A 75 -2.26 -10.25 12.06
C THR A 75 -1.56 -11.60 12.17
N SER A 76 -2.31 -12.64 12.52
CA SER A 76 -1.72 -13.96 12.70
C SER A 76 -1.37 -14.66 11.40
N HIS A 77 -2.10 -14.37 10.31
CA HIS A 77 -1.99 -15.18 9.10
C HIS A 77 -1.41 -14.41 7.91
N TYR A 78 -1.69 -13.12 7.79
CA TYR A 78 -1.42 -12.44 6.54
C TYR A 78 -0.70 -11.11 6.67
N LEU A 79 -0.43 -10.64 7.89
CA LEU A 79 0.10 -9.29 8.06
C LEU A 79 1.42 -9.08 7.32
N ASP A 80 2.34 -10.05 7.44
CA ASP A 80 3.64 -9.91 6.80
C ASP A 80 3.51 -9.84 5.29
N GLN A 81 2.61 -10.62 4.72
CA GLN A 81 2.40 -10.64 3.28
C GLN A 81 1.75 -9.35 2.79
N ILE A 82 0.79 -8.84 3.55
CA ILE A 82 0.15 -7.56 3.21
C ILE A 82 1.16 -6.42 3.30
N LEU A 83 1.97 -6.41 4.35
CA LEU A 83 3.00 -5.41 4.49
C LEU A 83 3.99 -5.47 3.33
N GLN A 84 4.34 -6.68 2.89
CA GLN A 84 5.23 -6.83 1.76
C GLN A 84 4.63 -6.22 0.49
N ILE A 85 3.34 -6.44 0.26
CA ILE A 85 2.66 -5.84 -0.89
C ILE A 85 2.72 -4.32 -0.82
N VAL A 86 2.43 -3.76 0.36
CA VAL A 86 2.46 -2.30 0.54
C VAL A 86 3.86 -1.76 0.33
N LYS A 87 4.87 -2.45 0.83
CA LYS A 87 6.26 -2.01 0.70
C LYS A 87 6.74 -2.05 -0.74
N GLU A 88 6.27 -2.99 -1.53
CA GLU A 88 6.61 -3.02 -2.94
C GLU A 88 6.00 -1.85 -3.68
N TYR A 89 4.88 -1.36 -3.21
CA TYR A 89 4.22 -0.19 -3.78
C TYR A 89 4.87 1.11 -3.28
N LYS A 90 5.24 1.14 -2.00
CA LYS A 90 5.84 2.32 -1.40
C LYS A 90 6.77 1.88 -0.27
N ASN A 91 8.06 1.87 -0.54
CA ASN A 91 9.00 1.15 0.30
C ASN A 91 9.34 1.85 1.62
N ASN A 92 8.90 3.07 1.84
CA ASN A 92 9.12 3.73 3.12
C ASN A 92 8.13 3.31 4.20
N ILE A 93 7.12 2.52 3.85
CA ILE A 93 6.16 2.04 4.84
C ILE A 93 6.78 0.85 5.59
N LEU A 94 6.88 0.96 6.90
CA LEU A 94 7.54 -0.03 7.73
C LEU A 94 6.58 -0.90 8.51
N ARG A 95 5.33 -0.45 8.72
CA ARG A 95 4.37 -1.22 9.50
C ARG A 95 2.95 -0.83 9.15
N ILE A 96 2.02 -1.64 9.62
CA ILE A 96 0.59 -1.42 9.45
C ILE A 96 -0.03 -1.35 10.84
N GLU A 97 -0.80 -0.29 11.09
CA GLU A 97 -1.55 -0.13 12.32
C GLU A 97 -3.03 -0.33 12.03
N PHE A 98 -3.77 -0.80 13.03
CA PHE A 98 -5.19 -1.10 12.85
C PHE A 98 -6.05 -0.23 13.73
N VAL A 99 -7.24 0.12 13.22
CA VAL A 99 -8.30 0.70 14.04
C VAL A 99 -9.57 -0.12 13.80
N ILE A 100 -10.34 -0.33 14.86
CA ILE A 100 -11.57 -1.11 14.78
C ILE A 100 -12.73 -0.14 14.68
N GLU A 101 -13.51 -0.26 13.62
CA GLU A 101 -14.66 0.61 13.38
C GLU A 101 -15.92 -0.16 13.09
#